data_42a094b67ede58998a157e6bfd2af942
#
_entry.id   42a094b67ede58998a157e6bfd2af942
#
_cell.length_a   1.000
_cell.length_b   1.000
_cell.length_c   1.000
_cell.angle_alpha   90.00
_cell.angle_beta   90.00
_cell.angle_gamma   90.00
#
_symmetry.space_group_name_H-M   'P 1'
#
loop_
_entity.id
_entity.type
_entity.pdbx_description
1 polymer ?
#
loop_
_entity_poly.entity_id
_entity_poly.type
_entity_poly.pdbx_seq_one_letter_code
_entity_poly.pdbx_strand_id
1 'polypeptide(L)'
;YMKKALDARINASMSVNPATGAQRPTPETRALVKLKNDLLGVVDEINPAYAQARAVFSDDQQAINALADGRNVFHGNWVDFDNLVTRFHALDPGDQVFFRIGLGRSIMDKFNQGREGTDSVRRFFASRENQRRLREFFPSQGQFDDFRRAMEEEMRTSTRAGTIMGGSP
;
A
#
# COMPACT_ATOMS: atom_id res chain seq x y z
N TYR A 1 9.18 -9.08 25.85
CA TYR A 1 9.64 -10.41 25.40
C TYR A 1 8.47 -11.33 25.01
N MET A 2 7.41 -11.44 25.81
CA MET A 2 6.28 -12.36 25.59
C MET A 2 5.52 -12.08 24.29
N LYS A 3 5.21 -10.81 23.96
CA LYS A 3 4.55 -10.43 22.69
C LYS A 3 5.34 -10.90 21.47
N LYS A 4 6.67 -10.64 21.44
CA LYS A 4 7.52 -11.07 20.31
C LYS A 4 7.55 -12.60 20.14
N ALA A 5 7.55 -13.34 21.25
CA ALA A 5 7.50 -14.79 21.21
C ALA A 5 6.16 -15.32 20.65
N LEU A 6 5.03 -14.68 21.04
CA LEU A 6 3.71 -15.00 20.49
C LEU A 6 3.61 -14.65 19.00
N ASP A 7 4.13 -13.48 18.58
CA ASP A 7 4.14 -13.06 17.16
C ASP A 7 4.95 -14.06 16.30
N ALA A 8 6.13 -14.48 16.79
CA ALA A 8 6.95 -15.47 16.09
C ALA A 8 6.21 -16.83 15.97
N ARG A 9 5.52 -17.25 17.02
CA ARG A 9 4.78 -18.52 17.02
C ARG A 9 3.52 -18.47 16.16
N ILE A 10 2.82 -17.34 16.13
CA ILE A 10 1.69 -17.08 15.23
C ILE A 10 2.15 -17.20 13.77
N ASN A 11 3.26 -16.54 13.40
CA ASN A 11 3.82 -16.62 12.04
C ASN A 11 4.24 -18.05 11.68
N ALA A 12 4.86 -18.78 12.60
CA ALA A 12 5.29 -20.17 12.39
C ALA A 12 4.11 -21.15 12.27
N SER A 13 2.94 -20.83 12.84
CA SER A 13 1.73 -21.67 12.79
C SER A 13 0.86 -21.42 11.57
N MET A 14 1.20 -20.46 10.68
CA MET A 14 0.50 -20.22 9.43
C MET A 14 0.76 -21.39 8.45
N SER A 15 -0.29 -21.87 7.79
CA SER A 15 -0.12 -22.78 6.66
C SER A 15 0.05 -22.03 5.35
N VAL A 16 0.96 -22.50 4.50
CA VAL A 16 1.17 -21.93 3.17
C VAL A 16 0.51 -22.83 2.14
N ASN A 17 -0.34 -22.27 1.29
CA ASN A 17 -0.89 -23.01 0.16
C ASN A 17 0.23 -23.25 -0.87
N PRO A 18 0.61 -24.51 -1.16
CA PRO A 18 1.73 -24.79 -2.05
C PRO A 18 1.50 -24.35 -3.50
N ALA A 19 0.23 -24.20 -3.92
CA ALA A 19 -0.10 -23.82 -5.29
C ALA A 19 -0.10 -22.29 -5.50
N THR A 20 -0.38 -21.50 -4.45
CA THR A 20 -0.56 -20.04 -4.57
C THR A 20 0.40 -19.23 -3.70
N GLY A 21 1.15 -19.88 -2.79
CA GLY A 21 1.97 -19.19 -1.78
C GLY A 21 1.15 -18.45 -0.71
N ALA A 22 -0.17 -18.49 -0.77
CA ALA A 22 -1.03 -17.76 0.15
C ALA A 22 -0.99 -18.37 1.56
N GLN A 23 -0.78 -17.53 2.56
CA GLN A 23 -0.80 -17.91 3.96
C GLN A 23 -2.24 -18.00 4.47
N ARG A 24 -2.57 -19.06 5.20
CA ARG A 24 -3.87 -19.27 5.83
C ARG A 24 -3.72 -19.55 7.32
N PRO A 25 -4.55 -18.93 8.18
CA PRO A 25 -4.50 -19.20 9.61
C PRO A 25 -5.03 -20.60 9.92
N THR A 26 -4.23 -21.39 10.61
CA THR A 26 -4.62 -22.69 11.16
C THR A 26 -5.49 -22.52 12.42
N PRO A 27 -6.15 -23.56 12.94
CA PRO A 27 -6.81 -23.51 14.24
C PRO A 27 -5.86 -23.09 15.38
N GLU A 28 -4.60 -23.56 15.35
CA GLU A 28 -3.55 -23.16 16.29
C GLU A 28 -3.24 -21.67 16.17
N THR A 29 -3.10 -21.14 14.94
CA THR A 29 -2.90 -19.72 14.69
C THR A 29 -4.01 -18.88 15.33
N ARG A 30 -5.28 -19.28 15.16
CA ARG A 30 -6.43 -18.56 15.74
C ARG A 30 -6.41 -18.58 17.27
N ALA A 31 -6.06 -19.71 17.87
CA ALA A 31 -5.93 -19.82 19.33
C ALA A 31 -4.81 -18.94 19.87
N LEU A 32 -3.67 -18.89 19.18
CA LEU A 32 -2.54 -18.02 19.55
C LEU A 32 -2.87 -16.54 19.41
N VAL A 33 -3.59 -16.15 18.35
CA VAL A 33 -4.08 -14.77 18.16
C VAL A 33 -5.04 -14.38 19.28
N LYS A 34 -5.97 -15.27 19.63
CA LYS A 34 -6.89 -15.03 20.76
C LYS A 34 -6.12 -14.84 22.07
N LEU A 35 -5.19 -15.73 22.40
CA LEU A 35 -4.34 -15.63 23.59
C LEU A 35 -3.55 -14.31 23.62
N LYS A 36 -3.00 -13.89 22.49
CA LYS A 36 -2.30 -12.61 22.38
C LYS A 36 -3.24 -11.42 22.68
N ASN A 37 -4.44 -11.42 22.12
CA ASN A 37 -5.41 -10.34 22.34
C ASN A 37 -5.89 -10.29 23.79
N ASP A 38 -6.15 -11.44 24.39
CA ASP A 38 -6.52 -11.55 25.82
C ASP A 38 -5.40 -10.99 26.73
N LEU A 39 -4.14 -11.37 26.44
CA LEU A 39 -2.98 -10.83 27.16
C LEU A 39 -2.82 -9.32 27.00
N LEU A 40 -3.00 -8.80 25.78
CA LEU A 40 -2.92 -7.35 25.53
C LEU A 40 -4.04 -6.61 26.23
N GLY A 41 -5.26 -7.14 26.28
CA GLY A 41 -6.37 -6.55 27.05
C GLY A 41 -6.03 -6.39 28.52
N VAL A 42 -5.49 -7.43 29.15
CA VAL A 42 -5.05 -7.37 30.55
C VAL A 42 -3.94 -6.34 30.78
N VAL A 43 -2.96 -6.29 29.86
CA VAL A 43 -1.86 -5.30 29.95
C VAL A 43 -2.39 -3.86 29.79
N ASP A 44 -3.35 -3.65 28.90
CA ASP A 44 -3.97 -2.33 28.66
C ASP A 44 -4.76 -1.82 29.88
N GLU A 45 -5.46 -2.73 30.58
CA GLU A 45 -6.16 -2.41 31.82
C GLU A 45 -5.20 -2.01 32.94
N ILE A 46 -4.06 -2.70 33.06
CA ILE A 46 -3.04 -2.44 34.10
C ILE A 46 -2.24 -1.19 33.79
N ASN A 47 -2.00 -0.89 32.50
CA ASN A 47 -1.15 0.24 32.07
C ASN A 47 -1.77 1.00 30.89
N PRO A 48 -2.68 1.95 31.15
CA PRO A 48 -3.30 2.77 30.10
C PRO A 48 -2.32 3.58 29.25
N ALA A 49 -1.18 3.99 29.81
CA ALA A 49 -0.14 4.70 29.04
C ALA A 49 0.51 3.79 27.97
N TYR A 50 0.64 2.50 28.28
CA TYR A 50 1.10 1.52 27.30
C TYR A 50 0.07 1.29 26.19
N ALA A 51 -1.23 1.26 26.54
CA ALA A 51 -2.30 1.17 25.55
C ALA A 51 -2.29 2.36 24.57
N GLN A 52 -2.13 3.59 25.09
CA GLN A 52 -2.02 4.79 24.27
C GLN A 52 -0.79 4.77 23.35
N ALA A 53 0.38 4.44 23.89
CA ALA A 53 1.61 4.34 23.09
C ALA A 53 1.49 3.28 21.98
N ARG A 54 0.81 2.17 22.26
CA ARG A 54 0.58 1.10 21.30
C ARG A 54 -0.41 1.51 20.21
N ALA A 55 -1.46 2.27 20.54
CA ALA A 55 -2.42 2.81 19.57
C ALA A 55 -1.71 3.75 18.59
N VAL A 56 -0.94 4.73 19.09
CA VAL A 56 -0.14 5.66 18.27
C VAL A 56 0.81 4.89 17.34
N PHE A 57 1.55 3.91 17.87
CA PHE A 57 2.45 3.10 17.05
C PHE A 57 1.73 2.23 16.00
N SER A 58 0.51 1.76 16.33
CA SER A 58 -0.32 1.00 15.40
C SER A 58 -0.79 1.87 14.23
N ASP A 59 -1.19 3.11 14.51
CA ASP A 59 -1.64 4.07 13.51
C ASP A 59 -0.48 4.45 12.57
N ASP A 60 0.72 4.74 13.12
CA ASP A 60 1.91 4.99 12.32
C ASP A 60 2.27 3.80 11.41
N GLN A 61 2.15 2.58 11.93
CA GLN A 61 2.44 1.37 11.16
C GLN A 61 1.40 1.13 10.06
N GLN A 62 0.13 1.47 10.28
CA GLN A 62 -0.92 1.38 9.27
C GLN A 62 -0.65 2.37 8.13
N ALA A 63 -0.29 3.61 8.45
CA ALA A 63 0.09 4.62 7.48
C ALA A 63 1.30 4.17 6.62
N ILE A 64 2.34 3.60 7.25
CA ILE A 64 3.50 3.04 6.55
C ILE A 64 3.09 1.89 5.62
N ASN A 65 2.25 0.99 6.08
CA ASN A 65 1.76 -0.13 5.29
C ASN A 65 0.89 0.35 4.11
N ALA A 66 0.00 1.32 4.35
CA ALA A 66 -0.82 1.94 3.32
C ALA A 66 0.04 2.60 2.22
N LEU A 67 1.09 3.34 2.62
CA LEU A 67 2.07 3.92 1.70
C LEU A 67 2.78 2.85 0.87
N ALA A 68 3.20 1.75 1.50
CA ALA A 68 3.86 0.63 0.83
C ALA A 68 2.93 -0.09 -0.14
N ASP A 69 1.67 -0.34 0.25
CA ASP A 69 0.66 -0.92 -0.62
C ASP A 69 0.40 -0.04 -1.85
N GLY A 70 0.28 1.27 -1.67
CA GLY A 70 0.16 2.22 -2.77
C GLY A 70 1.36 2.18 -3.72
N ARG A 71 2.59 2.08 -3.19
CA ARG A 71 3.81 1.93 -4.01
C ARG A 71 3.85 0.64 -4.81
N ASN A 72 3.24 -0.41 -4.33
CA ASN A 72 3.22 -1.72 -4.98
C ASN A 72 2.16 -1.84 -6.09
N VAL A 73 1.23 -0.90 -6.22
CA VAL A 73 0.16 -0.94 -7.24
C VAL A 73 0.73 -1.12 -8.64
N PHE A 74 1.82 -0.43 -8.99
CA PHE A 74 2.46 -0.50 -10.31
C PHE A 74 3.57 -1.55 -10.43
N HIS A 75 4.03 -2.10 -9.31
CA HIS A 75 5.08 -3.12 -9.29
C HIS A 75 4.53 -4.54 -9.23
N GLY A 76 3.26 -4.69 -8.82
CA GLY A 76 2.57 -5.99 -8.72
C GLY A 76 1.88 -6.39 -10.03
N ASN A 77 1.61 -7.69 -10.15
CA ASN A 77 0.65 -8.17 -11.13
C ASN A 77 -0.74 -7.70 -10.74
N TRP A 78 -1.44 -7.05 -11.66
CA TRP A 78 -2.84 -6.61 -11.51
C TRP A 78 -3.85 -7.74 -11.18
N VAL A 79 -3.37 -8.97 -11.09
CA VAL A 79 -4.17 -10.17 -10.75
C VAL A 79 -4.83 -10.06 -9.37
N ASP A 80 -4.27 -9.26 -8.46
CA ASP A 80 -4.78 -9.10 -7.09
C ASP A 80 -5.44 -7.72 -6.84
N PHE A 81 -5.86 -7.04 -7.90
CA PHE A 81 -6.42 -5.68 -7.81
C PHE A 81 -7.67 -5.62 -6.92
N ASP A 82 -8.56 -6.59 -6.99
CA ASP A 82 -9.80 -6.61 -6.19
C ASP A 82 -9.51 -6.72 -4.69
N ASN A 83 -8.49 -7.50 -4.30
CA ASN A 83 -8.00 -7.55 -2.93
C ASN A 83 -7.42 -6.22 -2.48
N LEU A 84 -6.67 -5.56 -3.36
CA LEU A 84 -6.07 -4.25 -3.07
C LEU A 84 -7.15 -3.18 -2.86
N VAL A 85 -8.19 -3.16 -3.69
CA VAL A 85 -9.35 -2.27 -3.53
C VAL A 85 -10.07 -2.55 -2.22
N THR A 86 -10.31 -3.82 -1.90
CA THR A 86 -10.94 -4.22 -0.63
C THR A 86 -10.13 -3.74 0.57
N ARG A 87 -8.81 -3.93 0.55
CA ARG A 87 -7.90 -3.46 1.61
C ARG A 87 -7.90 -1.94 1.71
N PHE A 88 -7.85 -1.23 0.58
CA PHE A 88 -7.92 0.23 0.53
C PHE A 88 -9.20 0.77 1.18
N HIS A 89 -10.36 0.20 0.88
CA HIS A 89 -11.63 0.63 1.47
C HIS A 89 -11.75 0.28 2.96
N ALA A 90 -10.97 -0.66 3.46
CA ALA A 90 -10.87 -0.97 4.89
C ALA A 90 -9.93 -0.03 5.66
N LEU A 91 -9.12 0.79 4.97
CA LEU A 91 -8.28 1.82 5.57
C LEU A 91 -9.14 2.99 6.08
N ASP A 92 -8.69 3.63 7.15
CA ASP A 92 -9.28 4.90 7.55
C ASP A 92 -8.93 6.04 6.55
N PRO A 93 -9.64 7.19 6.61
CA PRO A 93 -9.43 8.28 5.65
C PRO A 93 -8.00 8.84 5.63
N GLY A 94 -7.29 8.82 6.77
CA GLY A 94 -5.88 9.25 6.87
C GLY A 94 -4.96 8.29 6.12
N ASP A 95 -5.09 7.00 6.38
CA ASP A 95 -4.30 5.96 5.74
C ASP A 95 -4.55 5.88 4.23
N GLN A 96 -5.79 6.14 3.78
CA GLN A 96 -6.12 6.26 2.36
C GLN A 96 -5.33 7.39 1.67
N VAL A 97 -5.01 8.49 2.38
CA VAL A 97 -4.13 9.54 1.86
C VAL A 97 -2.72 9.01 1.65
N PHE A 98 -2.15 8.28 2.64
CA PHE A 98 -0.82 7.68 2.50
C PHE A 98 -0.76 6.67 1.36
N PHE A 99 -1.79 5.87 1.17
CA PHE A 99 -1.90 4.97 0.03
C PHE A 99 -1.83 5.74 -1.31
N ARG A 100 -2.59 6.83 -1.47
CA ARG A 100 -2.57 7.66 -2.69
C ARG A 100 -1.22 8.32 -2.93
N ILE A 101 -0.51 8.73 -1.87
CA ILE A 101 0.87 9.22 -1.97
C ILE A 101 1.80 8.12 -2.49
N GLY A 102 1.68 6.91 -1.96
CA GLY A 102 2.42 5.74 -2.43
C GLY A 102 2.15 5.43 -3.90
N LEU A 103 0.89 5.46 -4.31
CA LEU A 103 0.45 5.29 -5.70
C LEU A 103 1.09 6.32 -6.65
N GLY A 104 1.06 7.60 -6.29
CA GLY A 104 1.70 8.65 -7.07
C GLY A 104 3.21 8.42 -7.22
N ARG A 105 3.90 8.06 -6.14
CA ARG A 105 5.33 7.72 -6.17
C ARG A 105 5.62 6.52 -7.09
N SER A 106 4.82 5.47 -7.02
CA SER A 106 4.99 4.28 -7.85
C SER A 106 4.87 4.58 -9.35
N ILE A 107 3.96 5.49 -9.72
CA ILE A 107 3.81 5.96 -11.10
C ILE A 107 5.05 6.75 -11.53
N MET A 108 5.54 7.67 -10.68
CA MET A 108 6.75 8.46 -10.97
C MET A 108 8.01 7.61 -11.02
N ASP A 109 8.16 6.65 -10.10
CA ASP A 109 9.28 5.69 -10.11
C ASP A 109 9.30 4.89 -11.43
N LYS A 110 8.12 4.46 -11.91
CA LYS A 110 8.01 3.76 -13.20
C LYS A 110 8.36 4.67 -14.37
N PHE A 111 7.88 5.91 -14.34
CA PHE A 111 8.19 6.92 -15.36
C PHE A 111 9.69 7.20 -15.45
N ASN A 112 10.39 7.30 -14.32
CA ASN A 112 11.82 7.59 -14.23
C ASN A 112 12.71 6.40 -14.61
N GLN A 113 12.17 5.22 -14.90
CA GLN A 113 12.92 4.06 -15.43
C GLN A 113 13.33 4.22 -16.91
N GLY A 114 13.25 5.43 -17.47
CA GLY A 114 13.66 5.74 -18.82
C GLY A 114 12.51 5.65 -19.84
N ARG A 115 12.89 5.54 -21.13
CA ARG A 115 11.91 5.61 -22.23
C ARG A 115 10.83 4.52 -22.14
N GLU A 116 11.21 3.30 -21.81
CA GLU A 116 10.25 2.19 -21.65
C GLU A 116 9.26 2.44 -20.49
N GLY A 117 9.75 2.99 -19.38
CA GLY A 117 8.92 3.38 -18.25
C GLY A 117 7.93 4.47 -18.63
N THR A 118 8.37 5.51 -19.33
CA THR A 118 7.54 6.60 -19.86
C THR A 118 6.42 6.07 -20.75
N ASP A 119 6.75 5.21 -21.72
CA ASP A 119 5.78 4.65 -22.63
C ASP A 119 4.81 3.68 -21.92
N SER A 120 5.28 2.98 -20.91
CA SER A 120 4.45 2.12 -20.07
C SER A 120 3.40 2.93 -19.30
N VAL A 121 3.80 4.03 -18.66
CA VAL A 121 2.88 4.90 -17.92
C VAL A 121 1.88 5.57 -18.86
N ARG A 122 2.33 6.06 -20.02
CA ARG A 122 1.42 6.65 -21.02
C ARG A 122 0.38 5.65 -21.52
N ARG A 123 0.79 4.43 -21.86
CA ARG A 123 -0.14 3.37 -22.26
C ARG A 123 -1.10 2.99 -21.15
N PHE A 124 -0.62 2.98 -19.90
CA PHE A 124 -1.45 2.71 -18.74
C PHE A 124 -2.57 3.77 -18.61
N PHE A 125 -2.24 5.06 -18.65
CA PHE A 125 -3.24 6.13 -18.58
C PHE A 125 -4.10 6.27 -19.83
N ALA A 126 -3.67 5.76 -21.00
CA ALA A 126 -4.50 5.71 -22.19
C ALA A 126 -5.60 4.61 -22.11
N SER A 127 -5.42 3.61 -21.27
CA SER A 127 -6.39 2.53 -21.09
C SER A 127 -7.57 2.97 -20.22
N ARG A 128 -8.79 2.93 -20.78
CA ARG A 128 -10.03 3.23 -20.03
C ARG A 128 -10.26 2.27 -18.86
N GLU A 129 -9.87 1.01 -19.03
CA GLU A 129 -9.96 0.00 -17.97
C GLU A 129 -9.06 0.35 -16.78
N ASN A 130 -7.81 0.73 -17.04
CA ASN A 130 -6.88 1.14 -16.00
C ASN A 130 -7.33 2.43 -15.30
N GLN A 131 -7.87 3.39 -16.05
CA GLN A 131 -8.44 4.61 -15.47
C GLN A 131 -9.63 4.27 -14.55
N ARG A 132 -10.52 3.36 -14.96
CA ARG A 132 -11.65 2.91 -14.15
C ARG A 132 -11.15 2.25 -12.85
N ARG A 133 -10.16 1.38 -12.93
CA ARG A 133 -9.55 0.72 -11.77
C ARG A 133 -8.89 1.71 -10.83
N LEU A 134 -8.10 2.65 -11.34
CA LEU A 134 -7.49 3.70 -10.50
C LEU A 134 -8.54 4.57 -9.82
N ARG A 135 -9.67 4.80 -10.48
CA ARG A 135 -10.75 5.62 -9.94
C ARG A 135 -11.27 5.11 -8.59
N GLU A 136 -11.22 3.79 -8.34
CA GLU A 136 -11.65 3.18 -7.08
C GLU A 136 -10.87 3.68 -5.85
N PHE A 137 -9.67 4.22 -6.04
CA PHE A 137 -8.86 4.78 -4.95
C PHE A 137 -9.13 6.26 -4.66
N PHE A 138 -10.08 6.88 -5.33
CA PHE A 138 -10.39 8.31 -5.16
C PHE A 138 -11.84 8.54 -4.72
N PRO A 139 -12.07 9.48 -3.78
CA PRO A 139 -13.42 9.76 -3.25
C PRO A 139 -14.38 10.30 -4.30
N SER A 140 -13.86 11.00 -5.34
CA SER A 140 -14.67 11.63 -6.38
C SER A 140 -13.98 11.62 -7.73
N GLN A 141 -14.75 11.76 -8.81
CA GLN A 141 -14.21 11.90 -10.16
C GLN A 141 -13.30 13.14 -10.27
N GLY A 142 -13.67 14.24 -9.63
CA GLY A 142 -12.86 15.47 -9.64
C GLY A 142 -11.47 15.25 -9.04
N GLN A 143 -11.36 14.57 -7.90
CA GLN A 143 -10.06 14.28 -7.27
C GLN A 143 -9.21 13.31 -8.12
N PHE A 144 -9.83 12.36 -8.79
CA PHE A 144 -9.12 11.50 -9.74
C PHE A 144 -8.60 12.30 -10.95
N ASP A 145 -9.42 13.21 -11.51
CA ASP A 145 -9.01 14.04 -12.64
C ASP A 145 -7.90 15.02 -12.26
N ASP A 146 -7.92 15.55 -11.02
CA ASP A 146 -6.86 16.41 -10.49
C ASP A 146 -5.55 15.62 -10.33
N PHE A 147 -5.63 14.41 -9.77
CA PHE A 147 -4.49 13.51 -9.65
C PHE A 147 -3.90 13.18 -11.02
N ARG A 148 -4.73 12.79 -11.99
CA ARG A 148 -4.28 12.48 -13.35
C ARG A 148 -3.59 13.69 -14.00
N ARG A 149 -4.16 14.87 -13.86
CA ARG A 149 -3.60 16.13 -14.38
C ARG A 149 -2.24 16.43 -13.77
N ALA A 150 -2.11 16.29 -12.45
CA ALA A 150 -0.85 16.48 -11.75
C ALA A 150 0.22 15.50 -12.22
N MET A 151 -0.12 14.21 -12.42
CA MET A 151 0.81 13.22 -12.95
C MET A 151 1.23 13.53 -14.40
N GLU A 152 0.31 13.93 -15.25
CA GLU A 152 0.63 14.31 -16.64
C GLU A 152 1.53 15.57 -16.70
N GLU A 153 1.34 16.53 -15.82
CA GLU A 153 2.15 17.75 -15.75
C GLU A 153 3.57 17.42 -15.25
N GLU A 154 3.71 16.60 -14.21
CA GLU A 154 4.99 16.15 -13.70
C GLU A 154 5.77 15.36 -14.75
N MET A 155 5.10 14.47 -15.50
CA MET A 155 5.70 13.75 -16.62
C MET A 155 6.21 14.69 -17.73
N ARG A 156 5.49 15.77 -18.04
CA ARG A 156 5.93 16.77 -19.03
C ARG A 156 7.15 17.54 -18.54
N THR A 157 7.16 17.94 -17.27
CA THR A 157 8.26 18.68 -16.65
C THR A 157 9.54 17.86 -16.58
N SER A 158 9.44 16.60 -16.15
CA SER A 158 10.55 15.66 -16.08
C SER A 158 11.17 15.39 -17.48
N THR A 159 10.32 15.23 -18.51
CA THR A 159 10.81 15.05 -19.90
C THR A 159 11.59 16.27 -20.39
N ARG A 160 11.13 17.50 -20.07
CA ARG A 160 11.83 18.74 -20.48
C ARG A 160 13.18 18.89 -19.77
N ALA A 161 13.26 18.59 -18.48
CA ALA A 161 14.50 18.63 -17.73
C ALA A 161 15.55 17.65 -18.28
N GLY A 162 15.14 16.43 -18.64
CA GLY A 162 16.02 15.44 -19.29
C GLY A 162 16.53 15.87 -20.66
N THR A 163 15.75 16.62 -21.44
CA THR A 163 16.15 17.12 -22.76
C THR A 163 17.17 18.27 -22.64
N ILE A 164 17.06 19.11 -21.61
CA ILE A 164 17.99 20.23 -21.40
C ILE A 164 19.34 19.76 -20.88
N MET A 165 19.40 18.70 -20.09
CA MET A 165 20.66 18.13 -19.56
C MET A 165 21.36 17.17 -20.54
N GLY A 166 20.64 16.63 -21.52
CA GLY A 166 21.18 15.72 -22.54
C GLY A 166 21.69 16.38 -23.82
N GLY A 167 21.60 17.69 -23.93
CA GLY A 167 22.03 18.47 -25.08
C GLY A 167 23.38 19.15 -24.84
N SER A 168 24.47 18.38 -24.83
CA SER A 168 25.81 18.93 -25.08
C SER A 168 26.40 18.18 -26.29
N PRO A 169 26.89 18.90 -27.31
CA PRO A 169 27.50 18.30 -28.49
C PRO A 169 28.83 17.64 -28.19
#